data_bf75eaa5b3c582d2298005eac82d6150
#
_entry.id   bf75eaa5b3c582d2298005eac82d6150
#
_cell.length_a   1.000
_cell.length_b   1.000
_cell.length_c   1.000
_cell.angle_alpha   90.00
_cell.angle_beta   90.00
_cell.angle_gamma   90.00
#
_symmetry.space_group_name_H-M   'P 1'
#
loop_
_entity.id
_entity.type
_entity.pdbx_description
1 polymer ?
#
loop_
_entity_poly.entity_id
_entity_poly.type
_entity_poly.pdbx_seq_one_letter_code
_entity_poly.pdbx_strand_id
1 'polypeptide(L)'
;MKNKTLCSISFVIVIVYFLLSSLYFLPFTVPYKLVYPLAFLTICALRLSSWPIVLAMFFSALGDYMGVCNNFWGQMGSFALAHIAYVLYFYRACGGKVVTKGMNWKSGIVVLYGVVASVFVLPEVQGGLKLGVAIYMLLIMTLCILDCRQK
;
A
#
# COMPACT_ATOMS: atom_id res chain seq x y z
N MET A 1 -20.98 3.23 -16.44
CA MET A 1 -21.77 3.44 -15.18
C MET A 1 -21.64 2.27 -14.18
N LYS A 2 -21.78 1.01 -14.58
CA LYS A 2 -21.67 -0.17 -13.69
C LYS A 2 -20.43 -0.20 -12.79
N ASN A 3 -19.27 0.22 -13.29
CA ASN A 3 -18.01 0.15 -12.52
C ASN A 3 -17.94 1.19 -11.37
N LYS A 4 -18.53 2.37 -11.55
CA LYS A 4 -18.55 3.40 -10.49
C LYS A 4 -19.42 2.98 -9.31
N THR A 5 -20.58 2.39 -9.59
CA THR A 5 -21.51 1.90 -8.56
C THR A 5 -20.85 0.76 -7.76
N LEU A 6 -20.20 -0.20 -8.44
CA LEU A 6 -19.52 -1.31 -7.77
C LEU A 6 -18.36 -0.80 -6.90
N CYS A 7 -17.59 0.19 -7.37
CA CYS A 7 -16.53 0.81 -6.59
C CYS A 7 -17.07 1.49 -5.33
N SER A 8 -18.15 2.26 -5.45
CA SER A 8 -18.80 2.92 -4.29
C SER A 8 -19.35 1.91 -3.29
N ILE A 9 -19.98 0.84 -3.75
CA ILE A 9 -20.49 -0.23 -2.88
C ILE A 9 -19.35 -0.91 -2.15
N SER A 10 -18.26 -1.26 -2.85
CA SER A 10 -17.08 -1.88 -2.23
C SER A 10 -16.47 -0.99 -1.15
N PHE A 11 -16.40 0.32 -1.38
CA PHE A 11 -15.89 1.28 -0.41
C PHE A 11 -16.78 1.36 0.84
N VAL A 12 -18.10 1.42 0.67
CA VAL A 12 -19.06 1.42 1.78
C VAL A 12 -18.94 0.13 2.61
N ILE A 13 -18.85 -1.03 1.97
CA ILE A 13 -18.70 -2.31 2.65
C ILE A 13 -17.42 -2.31 3.53
N VAL A 14 -16.31 -1.80 3.00
CA VAL A 14 -15.05 -1.73 3.76
C VAL A 14 -15.16 -0.79 4.95
N ILE A 15 -15.79 0.38 4.79
CA ILE A 15 -16.03 1.31 5.91
C ILE A 15 -16.90 0.66 6.99
N VAL A 16 -18.01 0.05 6.61
CA VAL A 16 -18.91 -0.63 7.55
C VAL A 16 -18.17 -1.77 8.28
N TYR A 17 -17.38 -2.55 7.56
CA TYR A 17 -16.53 -3.58 8.15
C TYR A 17 -15.59 -3.01 9.23
N PHE A 18 -14.87 -1.91 8.93
CA PHE A 18 -13.96 -1.30 9.89
C PHE A 18 -14.68 -0.73 11.11
N LEU A 19 -15.85 -0.12 10.93
CA LEU A 19 -16.66 0.36 12.04
C LEU A 19 -17.11 -0.80 12.95
N LEU A 20 -17.67 -1.85 12.39
CA LEU A 20 -18.12 -3.01 13.15
C LEU A 20 -16.96 -3.73 13.85
N SER A 21 -15.83 -3.90 13.17
CA SER A 21 -14.65 -4.51 13.75
C SER A 21 -14.04 -3.65 14.86
N SER A 22 -14.06 -2.32 14.72
CA SER A 22 -13.53 -1.39 15.73
C SER A 22 -14.41 -1.31 16.98
N LEU A 23 -15.72 -1.50 16.84
CA LEU A 23 -16.67 -1.54 17.94
C LEU A 23 -16.79 -2.94 18.58
N TYR A 24 -15.90 -3.87 18.20
CA TYR A 24 -15.90 -5.26 18.71
C TYR A 24 -17.17 -6.06 18.44
N PHE A 25 -18.03 -5.63 17.51
CA PHE A 25 -19.16 -6.43 17.06
C PHE A 25 -18.76 -7.69 16.29
N LEU A 26 -17.52 -7.71 15.77
CA LEU A 26 -16.95 -8.83 15.03
C LEU A 26 -15.62 -9.30 15.69
N PRO A 27 -15.67 -9.91 16.88
CA PRO A 27 -14.44 -10.25 17.64
C PRO A 27 -13.55 -11.25 16.91
N PHE A 28 -14.09 -12.13 16.08
CA PHE A 28 -13.34 -13.10 15.29
C PHE A 28 -12.47 -12.47 14.19
N THR A 29 -12.72 -11.20 13.85
CA THR A 29 -11.93 -10.48 12.83
C THR A 29 -10.70 -9.79 13.40
N VAL A 30 -10.56 -9.67 14.73
CA VAL A 30 -9.53 -8.86 15.38
C VAL A 30 -8.12 -9.19 14.89
N PRO A 31 -7.65 -10.47 14.86
CA PRO A 31 -6.30 -10.76 14.39
C PRO A 31 -6.09 -10.48 12.89
N TYR A 32 -7.15 -10.54 12.08
CA TYR A 32 -7.09 -10.40 10.61
C TYR A 32 -7.77 -9.12 10.12
N LYS A 33 -7.86 -8.11 10.97
CA LYS A 33 -8.63 -6.88 10.73
C LYS A 33 -8.30 -6.18 9.41
N LEU A 34 -7.05 -6.24 8.95
CA LEU A 34 -6.60 -5.67 7.68
C LEU A 34 -6.65 -6.70 6.53
N VAL A 35 -6.45 -7.98 6.82
CA VAL A 35 -6.40 -9.05 5.82
C VAL A 35 -7.74 -9.19 5.08
N TYR A 36 -8.85 -9.24 5.80
CA TYR A 36 -10.17 -9.44 5.20
C TYR A 36 -10.59 -8.35 4.21
N PRO A 37 -10.49 -7.04 4.55
CA PRO A 37 -10.88 -6.00 3.61
C PRO A 37 -9.94 -5.93 2.39
N LEU A 38 -8.65 -6.19 2.55
CA LEU A 38 -7.71 -6.23 1.42
C LEU A 38 -7.94 -7.44 0.51
N ALA A 39 -8.25 -8.61 1.07
CA ALA A 39 -8.65 -9.77 0.28
C ALA A 39 -9.95 -9.51 -0.50
N PHE A 40 -10.94 -8.91 0.14
CA PHE A 40 -12.18 -8.49 -0.51
C PHE A 40 -11.93 -7.48 -1.65
N LEU A 41 -11.12 -6.44 -1.39
CA LEU A 41 -10.76 -5.45 -2.41
C LEU A 41 -9.96 -6.06 -3.56
N THR A 42 -9.12 -7.08 -3.29
CA THR A 42 -8.42 -7.83 -4.34
C THR A 42 -9.40 -8.51 -5.29
N ILE A 43 -10.43 -9.17 -4.74
CA ILE A 43 -11.50 -9.80 -5.54
C ILE A 43 -12.28 -8.76 -6.37
N CYS A 44 -12.61 -7.62 -5.76
CA CYS A 44 -13.27 -6.53 -6.48
C CYS A 44 -12.37 -5.95 -7.58
N ALA A 45 -11.07 -5.82 -7.34
CA ALA A 45 -10.10 -5.30 -8.29
C ALA A 45 -9.96 -6.17 -9.54
N LEU A 46 -10.17 -7.49 -9.45
CA LEU A 46 -10.22 -8.39 -10.62
C LEU A 46 -11.26 -7.97 -11.66
N ARG A 47 -12.32 -7.30 -11.24
CA ARG A 47 -13.41 -6.83 -12.11
C ARG A 47 -13.33 -5.35 -12.46
N LEU A 48 -12.62 -4.56 -11.65
CA LEU A 48 -12.65 -3.09 -11.70
C LEU A 48 -11.36 -2.47 -12.17
N SER A 49 -10.24 -3.16 -12.06
CA SER A 49 -8.93 -2.56 -12.20
C SER A 49 -7.98 -3.34 -13.09
N SER A 50 -6.83 -2.74 -13.35
CA SER A 50 -5.73 -3.37 -14.08
C SER A 50 -4.99 -4.37 -13.18
N TRP A 51 -4.39 -5.38 -13.79
CA TRP A 51 -3.70 -6.45 -13.08
C TRP A 51 -2.60 -5.99 -12.10
N PRO A 52 -1.84 -4.87 -12.28
CA PRO A 52 -0.89 -4.43 -11.28
C PRO A 52 -1.55 -4.02 -9.96
N ILE A 53 -2.75 -3.40 -10.01
CA ILE A 53 -3.52 -3.07 -8.80
C ILE A 53 -3.99 -4.33 -8.09
N VAL A 54 -4.43 -5.34 -8.86
CA VAL A 54 -4.83 -6.63 -8.29
C VAL A 54 -3.66 -7.26 -7.53
N LEU A 55 -2.47 -7.30 -8.15
CA LEU A 55 -1.27 -7.83 -7.50
C LEU A 55 -0.87 -7.01 -6.28
N ALA A 56 -0.94 -5.69 -6.37
CA ALA A 56 -0.61 -4.81 -5.25
C ALA A 56 -1.52 -5.10 -4.03
N MET A 57 -2.83 -5.17 -4.24
CA MET A 57 -3.78 -5.48 -3.17
C MET A 57 -3.61 -6.92 -2.63
N PHE A 58 -3.35 -7.89 -3.50
CA PHE A 58 -3.07 -9.26 -3.10
C PHE A 58 -1.83 -9.35 -2.20
N PHE A 59 -0.71 -8.75 -2.61
CA PHE A 59 0.51 -8.76 -1.82
C PHE A 59 0.39 -7.93 -0.54
N SER A 60 -0.44 -6.88 -0.53
CA SER A 60 -0.76 -6.15 0.71
C SER A 60 -1.51 -7.06 1.70
N ALA A 61 -2.54 -7.78 1.24
CA ALA A 61 -3.28 -8.73 2.07
C ALA A 61 -2.37 -9.85 2.60
N LEU A 62 -1.47 -10.37 1.75
CA LEU A 62 -0.49 -11.38 2.13
C LEU A 62 0.49 -10.85 3.17
N GLY A 63 0.93 -9.59 3.03
CA GLY A 63 1.81 -8.93 4.00
C GLY A 63 1.15 -8.81 5.37
N ASP A 64 -0.11 -8.37 5.43
CA ASP A 64 -0.85 -8.29 6.68
C ASP A 64 -1.04 -9.68 7.32
N TYR A 65 -1.34 -10.70 6.51
CA TYR A 65 -1.44 -12.07 6.98
C TYR A 65 -0.10 -12.59 7.57
N MET A 66 1.01 -12.33 6.88
CA MET A 66 2.35 -12.69 7.38
C MET A 66 2.69 -11.98 8.69
N GLY A 67 2.23 -10.72 8.85
CA GLY A 67 2.35 -9.98 10.10
C GLY A 67 1.59 -10.64 11.25
N VAL A 68 0.36 -11.12 11.01
CA VAL A 68 -0.42 -11.89 12.00
C VAL A 68 0.29 -13.19 12.39
N CYS A 69 0.97 -13.83 11.43
CA CYS A 69 1.78 -15.04 11.66
C CYS A 69 3.14 -14.75 12.32
N ASN A 70 3.44 -13.52 12.73
CA ASN A 70 4.73 -13.09 13.27
C ASN A 70 5.92 -13.34 12.31
N ASN A 71 5.65 -13.45 11.01
CA ASN A 71 6.67 -13.60 9.98
C ASN A 71 7.05 -12.25 9.39
N PHE A 72 7.94 -11.54 10.07
CA PHE A 72 8.37 -10.19 9.69
C PHE A 72 8.99 -10.14 8.29
N TRP A 73 9.83 -11.11 7.92
CA TRP A 73 10.45 -11.15 6.60
C TRP A 73 9.44 -11.38 5.47
N GLY A 74 8.48 -12.28 5.70
CA GLY A 74 7.37 -12.51 4.77
C GLY A 74 6.49 -11.27 4.63
N GLN A 75 6.21 -10.58 5.72
CA GLN A 75 5.47 -9.33 5.75
C GLN A 75 6.17 -8.24 4.93
N MET A 76 7.44 -7.98 5.23
CA MET A 76 8.22 -6.95 4.55
C MET A 76 8.39 -7.25 3.05
N GLY A 77 8.69 -8.50 2.69
CA GLY A 77 8.81 -8.92 1.29
C GLY A 77 7.50 -8.78 0.52
N SER A 78 6.38 -9.16 1.12
CA SER A 78 5.06 -9.02 0.50
C SER A 78 4.70 -7.54 0.28
N PHE A 79 4.92 -6.67 1.25
CA PHE A 79 4.69 -5.24 1.07
C PHE A 79 5.63 -4.61 0.05
N ALA A 80 6.89 -5.03 -0.04
CA ALA A 80 7.80 -4.57 -1.08
C ALA A 80 7.27 -4.92 -2.48
N LEU A 81 6.79 -6.16 -2.69
CA LEU A 81 6.16 -6.58 -3.94
C LEU A 81 4.89 -5.78 -4.25
N ALA A 82 4.06 -5.50 -3.23
CA ALA A 82 2.89 -4.63 -3.39
C ALA A 82 3.28 -3.23 -3.89
N HIS A 83 4.31 -2.62 -3.30
CA HIS A 83 4.78 -1.29 -3.70
C HIS A 83 5.37 -1.28 -5.11
N ILE A 84 6.12 -2.32 -5.49
CA ILE A 84 6.61 -2.47 -6.87
C ILE A 84 5.44 -2.53 -7.86
N ALA A 85 4.38 -3.27 -7.53
CA ALA A 85 3.19 -3.36 -8.37
C ALA A 85 2.45 -2.01 -8.47
N TYR A 86 2.35 -1.23 -7.38
CA TYR A 86 1.82 0.14 -7.42
C TYR A 86 2.70 1.07 -8.26
N VAL A 87 4.01 1.04 -8.09
CA VAL A 87 4.94 1.84 -8.91
C VAL A 87 4.75 1.52 -10.40
N LEU A 88 4.64 0.23 -10.75
CA LEU A 88 4.39 -0.20 -12.12
C LEU A 88 3.05 0.32 -12.67
N TYR A 89 2.01 0.31 -11.86
CA TYR A 89 0.72 0.88 -12.23
C TYR A 89 0.82 2.37 -12.52
N PHE A 90 1.36 3.14 -11.59
CA PHE A 90 1.48 4.59 -11.72
C PHE A 90 2.42 4.99 -12.86
N TYR A 91 3.53 4.28 -13.04
CA TYR A 91 4.43 4.49 -14.18
C TYR A 91 3.70 4.31 -15.53
N ARG A 92 2.89 3.26 -15.66
CA ARG A 92 2.08 3.03 -16.86
C ARG A 92 1.00 4.09 -17.03
N ALA A 93 0.34 4.51 -15.95
CA ALA A 93 -0.67 5.55 -15.98
C ALA A 93 -0.10 6.91 -16.41
N CYS A 94 1.18 7.19 -16.12
CA CYS A 94 1.91 8.36 -16.61
C CYS A 94 2.41 8.22 -18.07
N GLY A 95 2.01 7.18 -18.80
CA GLY A 95 2.43 6.94 -20.19
C GLY A 95 3.89 6.53 -20.34
N GLY A 96 4.48 5.91 -19.31
CA GLY A 96 5.89 5.45 -19.32
C GLY A 96 6.93 6.58 -19.26
N LYS A 97 6.50 7.82 -19.08
CA LYS A 97 7.40 8.96 -18.97
C LYS A 97 7.53 9.34 -17.51
N VAL A 98 8.74 9.19 -16.98
CA VAL A 98 9.10 9.87 -15.72
C VAL A 98 9.15 11.35 -16.06
N VAL A 99 8.06 12.08 -15.77
CA VAL A 99 8.00 13.51 -16.05
C VAL A 99 9.01 14.21 -15.14
N THR A 100 10.14 14.59 -15.72
CA THR A 100 11.21 15.34 -15.06
C THR A 100 10.90 16.84 -14.90
N LYS A 101 9.66 17.27 -15.15
CA LYS A 101 9.23 18.62 -14.81
C LYS A 101 9.37 18.83 -13.31
N GLY A 102 10.13 19.81 -12.91
CA GLY A 102 10.64 20.18 -11.61
C GLY A 102 9.87 19.67 -10.38
N MET A 103 10.57 19.44 -9.32
CA MET A 103 10.02 18.91 -8.07
C MET A 103 8.84 19.78 -7.62
N ASN A 104 7.64 19.24 -7.69
CA ASN A 104 6.44 19.90 -7.20
C ASN A 104 6.56 20.06 -5.67
N TRP A 105 6.06 21.14 -5.10
CA TRP A 105 6.13 21.39 -3.64
C TRP A 105 5.63 20.18 -2.81
N LYS A 106 4.60 19.48 -3.32
CA LYS A 106 4.09 18.23 -2.70
C LYS A 106 5.14 17.12 -2.66
N SER A 107 5.88 16.92 -3.75
CA SER A 107 6.99 15.95 -3.78
C SER A 107 8.11 16.36 -2.82
N GLY A 108 8.35 17.66 -2.66
CA GLY A 108 9.30 18.18 -1.67
C GLY A 108 8.92 17.83 -0.23
N ILE A 109 7.63 17.95 0.12
CA ILE A 109 7.12 17.54 1.44
C ILE A 109 7.31 16.05 1.67
N VAL A 110 7.00 15.21 0.67
CA VAL A 110 7.17 13.75 0.77
C VAL A 110 8.63 13.38 1.01
N VAL A 111 9.56 14.00 0.28
CA VAL A 111 11.00 13.77 0.46
C VAL A 111 11.44 14.19 1.85
N LEU A 112 11.04 15.39 2.30
CA LEU A 112 11.36 15.89 3.64
C LEU A 112 10.84 14.94 4.72
N TYR A 113 9.58 14.52 4.62
CA TYR A 113 8.99 13.55 5.55
C TYR A 113 9.76 12.22 5.56
N GLY A 114 10.10 11.69 4.38
CA GLY A 114 10.85 10.44 4.27
C GLY A 114 12.25 10.55 4.88
N VAL A 115 12.94 11.66 4.69
CA VAL A 115 14.26 11.91 5.32
C VAL A 115 14.13 11.98 6.84
N VAL A 116 13.17 12.77 7.35
CA VAL A 116 12.91 12.88 8.80
C VAL A 116 12.57 11.51 9.38
N ALA A 117 11.64 10.77 8.78
CA ALA A 117 11.27 9.43 9.23
C ALA A 117 12.48 8.47 9.21
N SER A 118 13.35 8.56 8.20
CA SER A 118 14.57 7.73 8.11
C SER A 118 15.53 8.00 9.27
N VAL A 119 15.69 9.25 9.67
CA VAL A 119 16.57 9.64 10.79
C VAL A 119 16.09 9.03 12.12
N PHE A 120 14.78 8.94 12.32
CA PHE A 120 14.21 8.36 13.55
C PHE A 120 14.10 6.83 13.51
N VAL A 121 13.75 6.26 12.38
CA VAL A 121 13.46 4.82 12.27
C VAL A 121 14.72 3.98 12.07
N LEU A 122 15.64 4.41 11.19
CA LEU A 122 16.81 3.59 10.84
C LEU A 122 17.77 3.31 12.03
N PRO A 123 18.00 4.21 12.99
CA PRO A 123 18.83 3.91 14.15
C PRO A 123 18.26 2.79 15.03
N GLU A 124 16.94 2.71 15.17
CA GLU A 124 16.25 1.73 16.01
C GLU A 124 16.24 0.31 15.41
N VAL A 125 16.46 0.20 14.09
CA VAL A 125 16.48 -1.08 13.40
C VAL A 125 17.86 -1.72 13.47
N GLN A 126 17.94 -2.98 13.94
CA GLN A 126 19.20 -3.69 14.11
C GLN A 126 19.49 -4.69 12.98
N GLY A 127 20.79 -4.92 12.74
CA GLY A 127 21.29 -5.98 11.85
C GLY A 127 20.87 -5.84 10.39
N GLY A 128 20.68 -6.98 9.73
CA GLY A 128 20.32 -7.05 8.30
C GLY A 128 18.97 -6.45 7.93
N LEU A 129 18.09 -6.24 8.92
CA LEU A 129 16.79 -5.58 8.72
C LEU A 129 16.93 -4.12 8.30
N LYS A 130 18.01 -3.46 8.70
CA LYS A 130 18.26 -2.03 8.40
C LYS A 130 18.24 -1.73 6.91
N LEU A 131 18.88 -2.58 6.12
CA LEU A 131 18.90 -2.45 4.67
C LEU A 131 17.51 -2.67 4.07
N GLY A 132 16.77 -3.67 4.54
CA GLY A 132 15.41 -3.96 4.09
C GLY A 132 14.45 -2.80 4.36
N VAL A 133 14.50 -2.23 5.56
CA VAL A 133 13.68 -1.07 5.94
C VAL A 133 14.06 0.16 5.11
N ALA A 134 15.34 0.41 4.86
CA ALA A 134 15.78 1.53 4.02
C ALA A 134 15.26 1.39 2.58
N ILE A 135 15.36 0.21 1.97
CA ILE A 135 14.84 -0.05 0.63
C ILE A 135 13.30 0.15 0.61
N TYR A 136 12.61 -0.34 1.63
CA TYR A 136 11.16 -0.19 1.75
C TYR A 136 10.73 1.28 1.85
N MET A 137 11.43 2.09 2.64
CA MET A 137 11.18 3.53 2.74
C MET A 137 11.39 4.24 1.39
N LEU A 138 12.44 3.88 0.64
CA LEU A 138 12.68 4.40 -0.70
C LEU A 138 11.56 4.05 -1.69
N LEU A 139 11.03 2.83 -1.62
CA LEU A 139 9.89 2.41 -2.45
C LEU A 139 8.63 3.23 -2.14
N ILE A 140 8.31 3.44 -0.87
CA ILE A 140 7.16 4.27 -0.45
C ILE A 140 7.34 5.71 -0.94
N MET A 141 8.51 6.32 -0.75
CA MET A 141 8.79 7.68 -1.21
C MET A 141 8.64 7.80 -2.73
N THR A 142 9.16 6.83 -3.48
CA THR A 142 9.03 6.78 -4.94
C THR A 142 7.57 6.71 -5.35
N LEU A 143 6.77 5.86 -4.71
CA LEU A 143 5.35 5.72 -4.97
C LEU A 143 4.61 7.05 -4.74
N CYS A 144 4.83 7.69 -3.59
CA CYS A 144 4.19 8.97 -3.25
C CYS A 144 4.58 10.09 -4.23
N ILE A 145 5.83 10.12 -4.70
CA ILE A 145 6.28 11.10 -5.69
C ILE A 145 5.59 10.87 -7.04
N LEU A 146 5.45 9.62 -7.46
CA LEU A 146 4.75 9.28 -8.71
C LEU A 146 3.27 9.65 -8.63
N ASP A 147 2.59 9.36 -7.50
CA ASP A 147 1.19 9.72 -7.28
C ASP A 147 0.97 11.24 -7.32
N CYS A 148 1.84 12.02 -6.68
CA CYS A 148 1.78 13.49 -6.70
C CYS A 148 1.95 14.11 -8.10
N ARG A 149 2.43 13.36 -9.08
CA ARG A 149 2.66 13.81 -10.46
C ARG A 149 1.53 13.46 -11.42
N GLN A 150 0.56 12.69 -10.98
CA GLN A 150 -0.64 12.38 -11.76
C GLN A 150 -1.59 13.60 -11.72
N LYS A 151 -1.58 14.40 -12.76
CA LYS A 151 -2.59 15.42 -13.05
C LYS A 151 -2.97 15.36 -14.52
#